data_eb3f5679fb43f7c34f6406c1b4cc55d9
#
_entry.id   eb3f5679fb43f7c34f6406c1b4cc55d9
#
_cell.length_a   1.000
_cell.length_b   1.000
_cell.length_c   1.000
_cell.angle_alpha   90.00
_cell.angle_beta   90.00
_cell.angle_gamma   90.00
#
_symmetry.space_group_name_H-M   'P 1'
#
loop_
_entity.id
_entity.type
_entity.pdbx_description
1 polymer ?
#
loop_
_entity_poly.entity_id
_entity_poly.type
_entity_poly.pdbx_seq_one_letter_code
_entity_poly.pdbx_strand_id
1 'polypeptide(L)'
;MDISGIDYVGLRRVIERGTAEIIEENDDCMFLHDEVSGAYMLACDDDDMAMAMLDKYKDRKYDLLTTTNKKAAEYACASYGLQNIMECYQYAYLGDVPEQDPRISIRNAEMDDLPVIMEVYDQVSDEEMARDIRRGAVIMAYSGDDLVGFIGEHLEGSQGMLYVYPEYRRKGYAAALENACFARTISKGWIPFGQVETNNTASVRLQEKRGLAKADRLIYWAW
;
A
#
# COMPACT_ATOMS: atom_id res chain seq x y z
N MET A 1 0.24 4.02 22.42
CA MET A 1 0.57 2.74 21.71
C MET A 1 1.89 2.86 20.98
N ASP A 2 2.76 1.83 21.00
CA ASP A 2 3.99 1.86 20.19
C ASP A 2 3.70 1.41 18.75
N ILE A 3 3.86 2.34 17.81
CA ILE A 3 3.66 2.10 16.38
C ILE A 3 4.98 2.12 15.58
N SER A 4 6.13 1.99 16.25
CA SER A 4 7.46 2.05 15.61
C SER A 4 7.76 0.84 14.72
N GLY A 5 7.11 -0.30 14.97
CA GLY A 5 7.28 -1.54 14.22
C GLY A 5 6.80 -1.46 12.77
N ILE A 6 7.26 -2.41 11.94
CA ILE A 6 6.83 -2.50 10.53
C ILE A 6 5.37 -2.92 10.36
N ASP A 7 4.75 -3.51 11.38
CA ASP A 7 3.30 -3.80 11.38
C ASP A 7 2.45 -2.53 11.18
N TYR A 8 2.98 -1.39 11.62
CA TYR A 8 2.29 -0.10 11.62
C TYR A 8 2.88 0.93 10.65
N VAL A 9 3.74 0.53 9.70
CA VAL A 9 4.40 1.47 8.78
C VAL A 9 3.39 2.24 7.91
N GLY A 10 2.27 1.63 7.53
CA GLY A 10 1.20 2.31 6.80
C GLY A 10 0.52 3.39 7.63
N LEU A 11 0.22 3.09 8.89
CA LEU A 11 -0.36 4.03 9.84
C LEU A 11 0.60 5.19 10.13
N ARG A 12 1.89 4.89 10.37
CA ARG A 12 2.92 5.93 10.51
C ARG A 12 3.04 6.80 9.27
N ARG A 13 2.97 6.22 8.07
CA ARG A 13 3.08 6.95 6.82
C ARG A 13 2.06 8.09 6.73
N VAL A 14 0.80 7.83 7.05
CA VAL A 14 -0.23 8.86 6.96
C VAL A 14 -0.07 9.93 8.04
N ILE A 15 0.45 9.57 9.22
CA ILE A 15 0.80 10.54 10.29
C ILE A 15 1.99 11.41 9.84
N GLU A 16 3.10 10.81 9.41
CA GLU A 16 4.32 11.51 8.96
C GLU A 16 4.05 12.39 7.74
N ARG A 17 3.13 11.99 6.88
CA ARG A 17 2.68 12.76 5.72
C ARG A 17 1.79 13.94 6.11
N GLY A 18 1.22 13.94 7.32
CA GLY A 18 0.32 14.99 7.81
C GLY A 18 -1.09 14.92 7.25
N THR A 19 -1.56 13.72 6.86
CA THR A 19 -2.91 13.51 6.32
C THR A 19 -3.82 12.71 7.26
N ALA A 20 -3.30 12.33 8.44
CA ALA A 20 -4.04 11.60 9.45
C ALA A 20 -4.81 12.54 10.38
N GLU A 21 -6.14 12.38 10.46
CA GLU A 21 -6.94 12.83 11.59
C GLU A 21 -6.84 11.76 12.69
N ILE A 22 -6.10 12.02 13.77
CA ILE A 22 -6.07 11.11 14.93
C ILE A 22 -7.39 11.27 15.66
N ILE A 23 -8.21 10.21 15.64
CA ILE A 23 -9.53 10.18 16.27
C ILE A 23 -9.41 9.87 17.76
N GLU A 24 -8.62 8.85 18.09
CA GLU A 24 -8.31 8.47 19.46
C GLU A 24 -6.96 7.75 19.53
N GLU A 25 -6.20 8.07 20.57
CA GLU A 25 -4.96 7.39 20.91
C GLU A 25 -4.90 7.16 22.41
N ASN A 26 -4.51 5.96 22.82
CA ASN A 26 -4.24 5.60 24.20
C ASN A 26 -3.05 4.61 24.25
N ASP A 27 -2.77 4.04 25.43
CA ASP A 27 -1.61 3.15 25.63
C ASP A 27 -1.71 1.86 24.79
N ASP A 28 -2.92 1.41 24.45
CA ASP A 28 -3.18 0.11 23.83
C ASP A 28 -3.67 0.20 22.39
N CYS A 29 -4.34 1.30 22.00
CA CYS A 29 -4.95 1.46 20.69
C CYS A 29 -4.69 2.83 20.09
N MET A 30 -4.63 2.87 18.75
CA MET A 30 -4.68 4.09 17.95
C MET A 30 -5.71 3.93 16.84
N PHE A 31 -6.59 4.92 16.72
CA PHE A 31 -7.59 4.99 15.66
C PHE A 31 -7.51 6.34 14.96
N LEU A 32 -7.39 6.30 13.66
CA LEU A 32 -7.27 7.50 12.83
C LEU A 32 -8.01 7.35 11.50
N HIS A 33 -8.22 8.49 10.83
CA HIS A 33 -8.73 8.56 9.48
C HIS A 33 -7.70 9.25 8.59
N ASP A 34 -7.33 8.63 7.47
CA ASP A 34 -6.48 9.26 6.46
C ASP A 34 -7.34 10.03 5.46
N GLU A 35 -7.27 11.35 5.47
CA GLU A 35 -8.07 12.23 4.62
C GLU A 35 -7.82 12.03 3.11
N VAL A 36 -6.66 11.49 2.73
CA VAL A 36 -6.29 11.29 1.32
C VAL A 36 -6.84 10.00 0.76
N SER A 37 -6.71 8.89 1.48
CA SER A 37 -7.24 7.58 1.04
C SER A 37 -8.70 7.36 1.45
N GLY A 38 -9.18 8.10 2.44
CA GLY A 38 -10.48 7.86 3.07
C GLY A 38 -10.47 6.65 4.02
N ALA A 39 -9.33 6.02 4.22
CA ALA A 39 -9.24 4.84 5.07
C ALA A 39 -9.25 5.19 6.55
N TYR A 40 -10.10 4.50 7.30
CA TYR A 40 -9.96 4.40 8.74
C TYR A 40 -8.89 3.36 9.07
N MET A 41 -7.97 3.69 9.97
CA MET A 41 -6.86 2.82 10.34
C MET A 41 -6.90 2.57 11.84
N LEU A 42 -7.01 1.29 12.22
CA LEU A 42 -7.08 0.87 13.62
C LEU A 42 -5.89 -0.03 13.96
N ALA A 43 -5.07 0.43 14.88
CA ALA A 43 -4.05 -0.37 15.55
C ALA A 43 -4.54 -0.66 16.96
N CYS A 44 -4.84 -1.91 17.28
CA CYS A 44 -5.27 -2.36 18.59
C CYS A 44 -5.14 -3.87 18.69
N ASP A 45 -4.43 -4.37 19.72
CA ASP A 45 -4.12 -5.79 19.83
C ASP A 45 -5.22 -6.58 20.52
N ASP A 46 -5.96 -5.93 21.42
CA ASP A 46 -7.08 -6.55 22.15
C ASP A 46 -8.34 -6.49 21.29
N ASP A 47 -8.97 -7.65 21.11
CA ASP A 47 -10.17 -7.79 20.26
C ASP A 47 -11.35 -6.98 20.79
N ASP A 48 -11.60 -7.02 22.10
CA ASP A 48 -12.76 -6.34 22.70
C ASP A 48 -12.57 -4.83 22.67
N MET A 49 -11.35 -4.34 22.93
CA MET A 49 -11.02 -2.93 22.82
C MET A 49 -11.10 -2.43 21.37
N ALA A 50 -10.67 -3.22 20.41
CA ALA A 50 -10.74 -2.88 18.99
C ALA A 50 -12.22 -2.74 18.54
N MET A 51 -13.07 -3.68 18.90
CA MET A 51 -14.51 -3.62 18.61
C MET A 51 -15.18 -2.44 19.32
N ALA A 52 -14.87 -2.21 20.61
CA ALA A 52 -15.40 -1.08 21.38
C ALA A 52 -14.98 0.28 20.77
N MET A 53 -13.74 0.38 20.22
CA MET A 53 -13.28 1.57 19.52
C MET A 53 -14.12 1.83 18.26
N LEU A 54 -14.38 0.82 17.46
CA LEU A 54 -15.24 0.93 16.28
C LEU A 54 -16.67 1.33 16.66
N ASP A 55 -17.25 0.71 17.69
CA ASP A 55 -18.60 1.06 18.18
C ASP A 55 -18.70 2.51 18.66
N LYS A 56 -17.69 2.99 19.36
CA LYS A 56 -17.63 4.35 19.90
C LYS A 56 -17.73 5.41 18.78
N TYR A 57 -17.19 5.10 17.60
CA TYR A 57 -17.14 6.03 16.47
C TYR A 57 -17.98 5.59 15.27
N LYS A 58 -18.95 4.69 15.45
CA LYS A 58 -19.79 4.13 14.38
C LYS A 58 -20.53 5.17 13.52
N ASP A 59 -20.81 6.35 14.08
CA ASP A 59 -21.49 7.42 13.36
C ASP A 59 -20.62 8.03 12.25
N ARG A 60 -19.31 7.73 12.20
CA ARG A 60 -18.39 8.16 11.14
C ARG A 60 -18.60 7.43 9.82
N LYS A 61 -19.31 6.30 9.81
CA LYS A 61 -19.60 5.46 8.63
C LYS A 61 -18.31 5.00 7.92
N TYR A 62 -17.91 3.80 8.22
CA TYR A 62 -16.70 3.21 7.65
C TYR A 62 -16.96 2.70 6.23
N ASP A 63 -16.37 3.32 5.21
CA ASP A 63 -16.41 2.82 3.83
C ASP A 63 -15.15 2.00 3.51
N LEU A 64 -14.04 2.27 4.22
CA LEU A 64 -12.77 1.57 4.08
C LEU A 64 -12.06 1.52 5.44
N LEU A 65 -11.74 0.33 5.91
CA LEU A 65 -11.04 0.11 7.18
C LEU A 65 -9.78 -0.72 6.94
N THR A 66 -8.67 -0.34 7.56
CA THR A 66 -7.48 -1.19 7.66
C THR A 66 -7.08 -1.41 9.12
N THR A 67 -6.67 -2.63 9.45
CA THR A 67 -6.27 -3.01 10.81
C THR A 67 -5.34 -4.22 10.78
N THR A 68 -4.58 -4.40 11.87
CA THR A 68 -3.84 -5.64 12.15
C THR A 68 -4.68 -6.66 12.93
N ASN A 69 -5.88 -6.28 13.37
CA ASN A 69 -6.77 -7.12 14.15
C ASN A 69 -7.86 -7.75 13.27
N LYS A 70 -7.76 -9.08 13.06
CA LYS A 70 -8.70 -9.82 12.22
C LYS A 70 -10.15 -9.71 12.69
N LYS A 71 -10.37 -9.85 14.00
CA LYS A 71 -11.73 -9.80 14.57
C LYS A 71 -12.36 -8.43 14.42
N ALA A 72 -11.57 -7.35 14.51
CA ALA A 72 -12.06 -6.00 14.25
C ALA A 72 -12.51 -5.84 12.79
N ALA A 73 -11.76 -6.40 11.82
CA ALA A 73 -12.17 -6.39 10.41
C ALA A 73 -13.45 -7.21 10.18
N GLU A 74 -13.54 -8.42 10.74
CA GLU A 74 -14.73 -9.27 10.69
C GLU A 74 -15.94 -8.59 11.34
N TYR A 75 -15.73 -7.95 12.49
CA TYR A 75 -16.76 -7.20 13.20
C TYR A 75 -17.26 -6.00 12.39
N ALA A 76 -16.36 -5.28 11.76
CA ALA A 76 -16.74 -4.14 10.90
C ALA A 76 -17.62 -4.59 9.72
N CYS A 77 -17.32 -5.72 9.10
CA CYS A 77 -18.17 -6.31 8.06
C CYS A 77 -19.55 -6.70 8.60
N ALA A 78 -19.60 -7.35 9.75
CA ALA A 78 -20.85 -7.80 10.33
C ALA A 78 -21.75 -6.66 10.84
N SER A 79 -21.15 -5.56 11.34
CA SER A 79 -21.87 -4.52 12.07
C SER A 79 -22.07 -3.23 11.29
N TYR A 80 -21.19 -2.92 10.31
CA TYR A 80 -21.21 -1.62 9.60
C TYR A 80 -21.40 -1.73 8.09
N GLY A 81 -21.62 -2.95 7.57
CA GLY A 81 -22.02 -3.17 6.18
C GLY A 81 -20.87 -3.25 5.20
N LEU A 82 -19.60 -3.32 5.66
CA LEU A 82 -18.48 -3.67 4.82
C LEU A 82 -18.64 -5.12 4.35
N GLN A 83 -18.37 -5.39 3.07
CA GLN A 83 -18.73 -6.68 2.47
C GLN A 83 -17.52 -7.58 2.17
N ASN A 84 -16.34 -6.99 2.11
CA ASN A 84 -15.13 -7.68 1.71
C ASN A 84 -14.06 -7.57 2.76
N ILE A 85 -13.22 -8.61 2.88
CA ILE A 85 -11.98 -8.58 3.65
C ILE A 85 -10.86 -9.12 2.77
N MET A 86 -9.77 -8.34 2.67
CA MET A 86 -8.54 -8.74 2.02
C MET A 86 -7.45 -8.90 3.08
N GLU A 87 -6.78 -10.05 3.07
CA GLU A 87 -5.65 -10.35 3.97
C GLU A 87 -4.33 -10.13 3.25
N CYS A 88 -3.47 -9.28 3.79
CA CYS A 88 -2.19 -8.93 3.20
C CYS A 88 -1.01 -9.21 4.13
N TYR A 89 0.09 -9.71 3.57
CA TYR A 89 1.41 -9.53 4.16
C TYR A 89 1.87 -8.10 3.93
N GLN A 90 2.50 -7.50 4.94
CA GLN A 90 3.15 -6.21 4.82
C GLN A 90 4.67 -6.39 4.77
N TYR A 91 5.31 -5.72 3.81
CA TYR A 91 6.75 -5.73 3.61
C TYR A 91 7.28 -4.29 3.63
N ALA A 92 8.43 -4.08 4.26
CA ALA A 92 9.12 -2.80 4.29
C ALA A 92 10.55 -2.94 3.78
N TYR A 93 11.02 -1.94 3.04
CA TYR A 93 12.42 -1.83 2.66
C TYR A 93 13.15 -0.92 3.65
N LEU A 94 14.09 -1.50 4.41
CA LEU A 94 14.83 -0.82 5.48
C LEU A 94 16.28 -0.50 5.10
N GLY A 95 16.65 -0.71 3.84
CA GLY A 95 18.00 -0.44 3.34
C GLY A 95 18.21 1.00 2.91
N ASP A 96 19.44 1.29 2.50
CA ASP A 96 19.82 2.56 1.89
C ASP A 96 19.14 2.77 0.54
N VAL A 97 19.27 3.99 -0.03
CA VAL A 97 18.75 4.28 -1.37
C VAL A 97 19.30 3.28 -2.38
N PRO A 98 18.46 2.45 -3.01
CA PRO A 98 18.95 1.40 -3.89
C PRO A 98 19.54 1.97 -5.19
N GLU A 99 20.55 1.28 -5.71
CA GLU A 99 21.08 1.60 -7.05
C GLU A 99 20.00 1.43 -8.11
N GLN A 100 19.96 2.36 -9.04
CA GLN A 100 19.06 2.30 -10.17
C GLN A 100 19.63 1.37 -11.24
N ASP A 101 18.77 0.55 -11.83
CA ASP A 101 19.15 -0.38 -12.88
C ASP A 101 19.44 0.42 -14.19
N PRO A 102 20.67 0.38 -14.71
CA PRO A 102 21.02 1.15 -15.91
C PRO A 102 20.35 0.66 -17.20
N ARG A 103 19.69 -0.50 -17.14
CA ARG A 103 18.98 -1.06 -18.31
C ARG A 103 17.63 -0.41 -18.55
N ILE A 104 17.13 0.39 -17.59
CA ILE A 104 15.84 1.04 -17.72
C ILE A 104 15.94 2.55 -17.54
N SER A 105 15.14 3.27 -18.30
CA SER A 105 14.81 4.67 -18.04
C SER A 105 13.43 4.74 -17.36
N ILE A 106 13.28 5.71 -16.46
CA ILE A 106 12.06 5.90 -15.67
C ILE A 106 11.49 7.29 -15.95
N ARG A 107 10.18 7.36 -16.18
CA ARG A 107 9.45 8.63 -16.16
C ARG A 107 8.13 8.50 -15.39
N ASN A 108 7.53 9.61 -15.02
CA ASN A 108 6.16 9.60 -14.53
C ASN A 108 5.22 9.20 -15.68
N ALA A 109 4.14 8.48 -15.31
CA ALA A 109 3.03 8.28 -16.23
C ALA A 109 2.32 9.61 -16.51
N GLU A 110 1.85 9.78 -17.72
CA GLU A 110 1.03 10.90 -18.19
C GLU A 110 -0.38 10.40 -18.56
N MET A 111 -1.33 11.30 -18.75
CA MET A 111 -2.71 10.89 -19.05
C MET A 111 -2.83 10.12 -20.37
N ASP A 112 -1.90 10.32 -21.30
CA ASP A 112 -1.82 9.56 -22.55
C ASP A 112 -1.42 8.09 -22.34
N ASP A 113 -0.83 7.74 -21.17
CA ASP A 113 -0.48 6.38 -20.81
C ASP A 113 -1.69 5.60 -20.21
N LEU A 114 -2.74 6.30 -19.78
CA LEU A 114 -3.89 5.67 -19.14
C LEU A 114 -4.47 4.49 -19.94
N PRO A 115 -4.73 4.60 -21.26
CA PRO A 115 -5.28 3.47 -22.02
C PRO A 115 -4.34 2.25 -22.02
N VAL A 116 -3.02 2.47 -22.13
CA VAL A 116 -2.01 1.41 -22.15
C VAL A 116 -1.91 0.70 -20.80
N ILE A 117 -2.02 1.45 -19.70
CA ILE A 117 -2.03 0.88 -18.35
C ILE A 117 -3.30 0.05 -18.14
N MET A 118 -4.48 0.60 -18.46
CA MET A 118 -5.78 -0.04 -18.24
C MET A 118 -6.01 -1.26 -19.13
N GLU A 119 -5.33 -1.37 -20.26
CA GLU A 119 -5.37 -2.58 -21.10
C GLU A 119 -4.86 -3.83 -20.35
N VAL A 120 -3.93 -3.66 -19.41
CA VAL A 120 -3.21 -4.75 -18.74
C VAL A 120 -3.38 -4.79 -17.21
N TYR A 121 -4.01 -3.76 -16.63
CA TYR A 121 -4.19 -3.64 -15.18
C TYR A 121 -5.63 -3.28 -14.82
N ASP A 122 -6.37 -4.25 -14.33
CA ASP A 122 -7.80 -4.21 -14.04
C ASP A 122 -8.15 -4.18 -12.53
N GLN A 123 -7.14 -3.93 -11.68
CA GLN A 123 -7.33 -3.96 -10.22
C GLN A 123 -7.88 -2.64 -9.64
N VAL A 124 -7.93 -1.61 -10.45
CA VAL A 124 -8.48 -0.29 -10.11
C VAL A 124 -9.33 0.23 -11.27
N SER A 125 -10.25 1.15 -11.00
CA SER A 125 -11.04 1.81 -12.06
C SER A 125 -10.20 2.81 -12.87
N ASP A 126 -10.70 3.18 -14.05
CA ASP A 126 -10.09 4.21 -14.90
C ASP A 126 -9.95 5.56 -14.15
N GLU A 127 -10.97 5.92 -13.35
CA GLU A 127 -10.97 7.14 -12.56
C GLU A 127 -9.88 7.13 -11.47
N GLU A 128 -9.71 5.99 -10.80
CA GLU A 128 -8.67 5.81 -9.79
C GLU A 128 -7.29 5.87 -10.41
N MET A 129 -7.04 5.15 -11.50
CA MET A 129 -5.76 5.20 -12.21
C MET A 129 -5.47 6.61 -12.74
N ALA A 130 -6.47 7.28 -13.33
CA ALA A 130 -6.31 8.66 -13.80
C ALA A 130 -5.97 9.64 -12.66
N ARG A 131 -6.56 9.46 -11.48
CA ARG A 131 -6.22 10.24 -10.27
C ARG A 131 -4.78 9.97 -9.86
N ASP A 132 -4.33 8.71 -9.86
CA ASP A 132 -3.00 8.31 -9.46
C ASP A 132 -1.92 8.80 -10.45
N ILE A 133 -2.21 8.81 -11.74
CA ILE A 133 -1.36 9.44 -12.76
C ILE A 133 -1.24 10.94 -12.52
N ARG A 134 -2.36 11.66 -12.32
CA ARG A 134 -2.34 13.12 -12.11
C ARG A 134 -1.54 13.54 -10.88
N ARG A 135 -1.54 12.75 -9.80
CA ARG A 135 -0.72 13.02 -8.62
C ARG A 135 0.74 12.56 -8.75
N GLY A 136 1.13 12.03 -9.91
CA GLY A 136 2.48 11.54 -10.18
C GLY A 136 2.85 10.29 -9.41
N ALA A 137 1.87 9.48 -9.01
CA ALA A 137 2.09 8.27 -8.23
C ALA A 137 2.53 7.08 -9.06
N VAL A 138 2.28 7.09 -10.36
CA VAL A 138 2.61 5.99 -11.26
C VAL A 138 3.86 6.34 -12.06
N ILE A 139 4.80 5.40 -12.13
CA ILE A 139 6.01 5.51 -12.95
C ILE A 139 6.05 4.41 -13.99
N MET A 140 6.51 4.78 -15.19
CA MET A 140 6.70 3.90 -16.33
C MET A 140 8.17 3.59 -16.50
N ALA A 141 8.52 2.36 -16.85
CA ALA A 141 9.89 1.94 -17.11
C ALA A 141 10.06 1.48 -18.57
N TYR A 142 11.14 1.93 -19.18
CA TYR A 142 11.49 1.63 -20.58
C TYR A 142 12.88 1.00 -20.65
N SER A 143 13.04 0.02 -21.56
CA SER A 143 14.35 -0.53 -21.95
C SER A 143 14.62 -0.15 -23.41
N GLY A 144 15.45 0.87 -23.61
CA GLY A 144 15.47 1.58 -24.90
C GLY A 144 14.12 2.28 -25.11
N ASP A 145 13.47 2.01 -26.24
CA ASP A 145 12.14 2.56 -26.58
C ASP A 145 10.98 1.65 -26.13
N ASP A 146 11.28 0.45 -25.64
CA ASP A 146 10.28 -0.53 -25.27
C ASP A 146 9.76 -0.31 -23.84
N LEU A 147 8.44 -0.19 -23.69
CA LEU A 147 7.79 -0.16 -22.38
C LEU A 147 7.89 -1.54 -21.72
N VAL A 148 8.60 -1.64 -20.58
CA VAL A 148 8.79 -2.90 -19.87
C VAL A 148 7.81 -3.13 -18.73
N GLY A 149 7.21 -2.06 -18.19
CA GLY A 149 6.24 -2.13 -17.12
C GLY A 149 6.04 -0.82 -16.38
N PHE A 150 5.29 -0.88 -15.31
CA PHE A 150 5.01 0.26 -14.43
C PHE A 150 4.85 -0.18 -12.98
N ILE A 151 4.93 0.79 -12.08
CA ILE A 151 4.64 0.63 -10.65
C ILE A 151 4.02 1.93 -10.12
N GLY A 152 3.21 1.82 -9.09
CA GLY A 152 2.58 2.98 -8.47
C GLY A 152 2.62 2.96 -6.94
N GLU A 153 2.14 4.04 -6.35
CA GLU A 153 1.93 4.22 -4.92
C GLU A 153 0.43 4.45 -4.68
N HIS A 154 -0.20 3.63 -3.85
CA HIS A 154 -1.59 3.80 -3.43
C HIS A 154 -1.77 5.07 -2.60
N LEU A 155 -3.03 5.47 -2.36
CA LEU A 155 -3.34 6.73 -1.69
C LEU A 155 -2.80 6.80 -0.26
N GLU A 156 -2.80 5.70 0.46
CA GLU A 156 -2.27 5.60 1.82
C GLU A 156 -0.74 5.50 1.87
N GLY A 157 -0.10 5.35 0.70
CA GLY A 157 1.36 5.38 0.56
C GLY A 157 2.03 4.03 0.43
N SER A 158 1.28 2.93 0.37
CA SER A 158 1.85 1.62 0.05
C SER A 158 2.23 1.53 -1.43
N GLN A 159 3.31 0.83 -1.73
CA GLN A 159 3.73 0.59 -3.10
C GLN A 159 3.03 -0.65 -3.65
N GLY A 160 2.44 -0.49 -4.82
CA GLY A 160 1.66 -1.51 -5.51
C GLY A 160 1.55 -1.19 -6.99
N MET A 161 0.47 -1.66 -7.63
CA MET A 161 0.23 -1.44 -9.05
C MET A 161 1.41 -1.90 -9.93
N LEU A 162 2.18 -2.90 -9.46
CA LEU A 162 3.36 -3.39 -10.16
C LEU A 162 2.96 -4.32 -11.31
N TYR A 163 3.27 -3.91 -12.52
CA TYR A 163 3.11 -4.73 -13.70
C TYR A 163 4.38 -4.76 -14.54
N VAL A 164 4.76 -5.95 -15.00
CA VAL A 164 5.83 -6.16 -15.97
C VAL A 164 5.27 -6.96 -17.13
N TYR A 165 5.44 -6.46 -18.34
CA TYR A 165 4.96 -7.12 -19.55
C TYR A 165 5.54 -8.53 -19.68
N PRO A 166 4.76 -9.53 -20.17
CA PRO A 166 5.14 -10.94 -20.16
C PRO A 166 6.53 -11.23 -20.73
N GLU A 167 6.90 -10.59 -21.85
CA GLU A 167 8.17 -10.73 -22.54
C GLU A 167 9.38 -10.21 -21.76
N TYR A 168 9.12 -9.33 -20.76
CA TYR A 168 10.16 -8.76 -19.88
C TYR A 168 10.23 -9.41 -18.51
N ARG A 169 9.33 -10.36 -18.21
CA ARG A 169 9.32 -11.06 -16.91
C ARG A 169 10.56 -11.92 -16.72
N ARG A 170 10.90 -12.21 -15.47
CA ARG A 170 12.05 -13.02 -15.04
C ARG A 170 13.42 -12.47 -15.43
N LYS A 171 13.50 -11.20 -15.83
CA LYS A 171 14.73 -10.51 -16.22
C LYS A 171 15.17 -9.44 -15.20
N GLY A 172 14.50 -9.33 -14.04
CA GLY A 172 14.82 -8.40 -12.96
C GLY A 172 14.09 -7.05 -13.02
N TYR A 173 13.30 -6.79 -14.04
CA TYR A 173 12.64 -5.48 -14.21
C TYR A 173 11.63 -5.13 -13.10
N ALA A 174 10.95 -6.10 -12.48
CA ALA A 174 10.13 -5.84 -11.30
C ALA A 174 10.95 -5.24 -10.15
N ALA A 175 12.11 -5.82 -9.85
CA ALA A 175 13.01 -5.29 -8.83
C ALA A 175 13.56 -3.90 -9.20
N ALA A 176 13.83 -3.65 -10.48
CA ALA A 176 14.29 -2.34 -10.96
C ALA A 176 13.19 -1.26 -10.79
N LEU A 177 11.94 -1.57 -11.10
CA LEU A 177 10.78 -0.70 -10.85
C LEU A 177 10.60 -0.41 -9.36
N GLU A 178 10.67 -1.43 -8.51
CA GLU A 178 10.58 -1.24 -7.05
C GLU A 178 11.76 -0.38 -6.54
N ASN A 179 12.99 -0.58 -7.02
CA ASN A 179 14.12 0.27 -6.66
C ASN A 179 13.87 1.74 -6.97
N ALA A 180 13.31 2.04 -8.15
CA ALA A 180 12.96 3.40 -8.52
C ALA A 180 11.90 4.00 -7.59
N CYS A 181 10.87 3.21 -7.23
CA CYS A 181 9.84 3.63 -6.31
C CYS A 181 10.39 3.80 -4.87
N PHE A 182 11.26 2.91 -4.41
CA PHE A 182 11.92 3.01 -3.10
C PHE A 182 12.78 4.28 -3.01
N ALA A 183 13.60 4.56 -4.02
CA ALA A 183 14.42 5.77 -4.05
C ALA A 183 13.56 7.04 -3.93
N ARG A 184 12.41 7.11 -4.62
CA ARG A 184 11.47 8.23 -4.51
C ARG A 184 10.89 8.37 -3.10
N THR A 185 10.57 7.27 -2.46
CA THR A 185 9.99 7.27 -1.11
C THR A 185 11.03 7.67 -0.07
N ILE A 186 12.24 7.10 -0.15
CA ILE A 186 13.36 7.43 0.74
C ILE A 186 13.78 8.90 0.60
N SER A 187 13.75 9.47 -0.62
CA SER A 187 14.06 10.89 -0.83
C SER A 187 13.10 11.85 -0.11
N LYS A 188 11.91 11.38 0.26
CA LYS A 188 10.94 12.11 1.09
C LYS A 188 11.13 11.88 2.59
N GLY A 189 12.13 11.07 2.99
CA GLY A 189 12.38 10.69 4.38
C GLY A 189 11.48 9.57 4.91
N TRP A 190 10.79 8.84 4.03
CA TRP A 190 9.83 7.80 4.42
C TRP A 190 10.37 6.39 4.17
N ILE A 191 9.86 5.42 4.93
CA ILE A 191 10.14 3.99 4.74
C ILE A 191 9.28 3.47 3.58
N PRO A 192 9.87 2.92 2.49
CA PRO A 192 9.10 2.23 1.46
C PRO A 192 8.44 0.98 2.04
N PHE A 193 7.15 0.80 1.76
CA PHE A 193 6.42 -0.39 2.15
C PHE A 193 5.40 -0.78 1.08
N GLY A 194 5.03 -2.03 1.08
CA GLY A 194 3.99 -2.56 0.22
C GLY A 194 3.19 -3.63 0.92
N GLN A 195 1.98 -3.85 0.46
CA GLN A 195 1.08 -4.87 0.95
C GLN A 195 0.78 -5.85 -0.17
N VAL A 196 0.86 -7.13 0.14
CA VAL A 196 0.70 -8.20 -0.85
C VAL A 196 -0.35 -9.17 -0.33
N GLU A 197 -1.42 -9.37 -1.09
CA GLU A 197 -2.42 -10.39 -0.76
C GLU A 197 -1.77 -11.74 -0.48
N THR A 198 -2.24 -12.42 0.55
CA THR A 198 -1.64 -13.68 1.02
C THR A 198 -1.65 -14.79 -0.04
N ASN A 199 -2.58 -14.73 -0.99
CA ASN A 199 -2.72 -15.65 -2.12
C ASN A 199 -1.87 -15.27 -3.34
N ASN A 200 -1.32 -14.06 -3.43
CA ASN A 200 -0.47 -13.61 -4.53
C ASN A 200 0.97 -14.13 -4.38
N THR A 201 1.13 -15.43 -4.65
CA THR A 201 2.42 -16.13 -4.47
C THR A 201 3.56 -15.56 -5.31
N ALA A 202 3.27 -14.93 -6.44
CA ALA A 202 4.30 -14.33 -7.31
C ALA A 202 4.91 -13.08 -6.65
N SER A 203 4.08 -12.19 -6.13
CA SER A 203 4.51 -10.98 -5.42
C SER A 203 5.16 -11.33 -4.08
N VAL A 204 4.61 -12.28 -3.31
CA VAL A 204 5.22 -12.78 -2.06
C VAL A 204 6.66 -13.24 -2.31
N ARG A 205 6.87 -14.13 -3.31
CA ARG A 205 8.21 -14.61 -3.66
C ARG A 205 9.16 -13.50 -4.11
N LEU A 206 8.64 -12.47 -4.76
CA LEU A 206 9.45 -11.31 -5.16
C LEU A 206 9.96 -10.59 -3.91
N GLN A 207 9.09 -10.25 -2.96
CA GLN A 207 9.46 -9.53 -1.74
C GLN A 207 10.44 -10.34 -0.88
N GLU A 208 10.17 -11.63 -0.68
CA GLU A 208 11.05 -12.53 0.06
C GLU A 208 12.44 -12.68 -0.59
N LYS A 209 12.47 -12.87 -1.92
CA LYS A 209 13.75 -12.95 -2.66
C LYS A 209 14.56 -11.66 -2.57
N ARG A 210 13.90 -10.52 -2.46
CA ARG A 210 14.54 -9.21 -2.30
C ARG A 210 15.00 -8.95 -0.86
N GLY A 211 14.62 -9.81 0.10
CA GLY A 211 14.97 -9.67 1.51
C GLY A 211 14.30 -8.49 2.19
N LEU A 212 13.10 -8.09 1.73
CA LEU A 212 12.34 -7.08 2.44
C LEU A 212 11.94 -7.58 3.82
N ALA A 213 11.96 -6.69 4.80
CA ALA A 213 11.50 -7.00 6.14
C ALA A 213 9.99 -7.23 6.11
N LYS A 214 9.56 -8.40 6.60
CA LYS A 214 8.15 -8.80 6.66
C LYS A 214 7.60 -8.46 8.03
N ALA A 215 6.42 -7.88 8.08
CA ALA A 215 5.69 -7.66 9.32
C ALA A 215 5.31 -9.01 9.98
N ASP A 216 5.24 -9.02 11.29
CA ASP A 216 4.84 -10.22 12.06
C ASP A 216 3.35 -10.50 11.93
N ARG A 217 2.55 -9.45 11.69
CA ARG A 217 1.09 -9.49 11.58
C ARG A 217 0.62 -9.35 10.15
N LEU A 218 -0.55 -9.90 9.88
CA LEU A 218 -1.30 -9.58 8.66
C LEU A 218 -1.97 -8.22 8.78
N ILE A 219 -2.15 -7.59 7.65
CA ILE A 219 -2.99 -6.41 7.48
C ILE A 219 -4.30 -6.86 6.87
N TYR A 220 -5.39 -6.40 7.44
CA TYR A 220 -6.75 -6.65 6.97
C TYR A 220 -7.33 -5.35 6.43
N TRP A 221 -7.75 -5.38 5.18
CA TRP A 221 -8.55 -4.33 4.55
C TRP A 221 -10.00 -4.79 4.50
N ALA A 222 -10.92 -3.95 4.92
CA ALA A 222 -12.36 -4.21 4.85
C ALA A 222 -13.09 -3.04 4.16
N TRP A 223 -14.01 -3.33 3.20
CA TRP A 223 -14.76 -2.33 2.43
C TRP A 223 -16.13 -2.85 1.94
#